data_8e4b8ad31e8ede46283b0dbe44419153
#
_entry.id   8e4b8ad31e8ede46283b0dbe44419153
#
_cell.length_a   1.000
_cell.length_b   1.000
_cell.length_c   1.000
_cell.angle_alpha   90.00
_cell.angle_beta   90.00
_cell.angle_gamma   90.00
#
_symmetry.space_group_name_H-M   'P 1'
#
loop_
_entity.id
_entity.type
_entity.pdbx_description
1 polymer ?
#
loop_
_entity_poly.entity_id
_entity_poly.type
_entity_poly.pdbx_seq_one_letter_code
_entity_poly.pdbx_strand_id
1 'polypeptide(L)'
;MQDMLDAIAHDLALTPPPQGAVRFCSAGALDSAFAVTEMAAVSIAAAGLAVAALVEQQAGQCCRVQVDRRLSAFWFAGSLRPTGWKVPPLWDPVAGDYQTRDGWIRLHTNAPHHRAVAEAVIGPAADREAMARHVLNWSAQELETAIVESGGCAAQMRSWQEWCDHPQGRAVNAEPLVRWERFAADGARFWTGTVERPLAGVKVLDLTRILAGPIATRLLAGFGADVLRIDPPGWEEPGVVAEVTLGKRCARLNLRDTGDRALFERLLADADILVHGYRADALERLGYGDEQRRALNPALVDISLNAYGLSLIHI
;
A
#
# COMPACT_ATOMS: atom_id res chain seq x y z
N MET A 1 8.42 -20.27 -6.24
CA MET A 1 7.14 -19.59 -6.53
C MET A 1 5.95 -20.36 -5.97
N GLN A 2 5.87 -21.70 -6.10
CA GLN A 2 4.77 -22.46 -5.48
C GLN A 2 4.76 -22.26 -3.97
N ASP A 3 5.88 -22.43 -3.28
CA ASP A 3 5.97 -22.23 -1.82
C ASP A 3 5.52 -20.81 -1.37
N MET A 4 5.80 -19.80 -2.20
CA MET A 4 5.32 -18.43 -1.93
C MET A 4 3.80 -18.31 -2.13
N LEU A 5 3.23 -18.98 -3.13
CA LEU A 5 1.77 -19.02 -3.34
C LEU A 5 1.09 -19.73 -2.16
N ASP A 6 1.67 -20.83 -1.73
CA ASP A 6 1.14 -21.62 -0.60
C ASP A 6 1.20 -20.82 0.71
N ALA A 7 2.27 -20.06 0.93
CA ALA A 7 2.39 -19.16 2.08
C ALA A 7 1.33 -18.04 2.04
N ILE A 8 1.16 -17.38 0.88
CA ILE A 8 0.12 -16.35 0.72
C ILE A 8 -1.27 -16.95 0.93
N ALA A 9 -1.56 -18.13 0.36
CA ALA A 9 -2.86 -18.79 0.55
C ALA A 9 -3.09 -19.13 2.03
N HIS A 10 -2.07 -19.62 2.73
CA HIS A 10 -2.14 -19.91 4.15
C HIS A 10 -2.49 -18.65 4.97
N ASP A 11 -1.75 -17.55 4.75
CA ASP A 11 -1.97 -16.30 5.47
C ASP A 11 -3.33 -15.66 5.15
N LEU A 12 -3.85 -15.93 3.95
CA LEU A 12 -5.19 -15.54 3.53
C LEU A 12 -6.29 -16.52 3.98
N ALA A 13 -5.97 -17.54 4.77
CA ALA A 13 -6.89 -18.61 5.18
C ALA A 13 -7.64 -19.26 3.98
N LEU A 14 -6.95 -19.36 2.85
CA LEU A 14 -7.44 -19.98 1.62
C LEU A 14 -6.80 -21.38 1.44
N THR A 15 -7.46 -22.22 0.68
CA THR A 15 -6.86 -23.49 0.27
C THR A 15 -5.70 -23.21 -0.68
N PRO A 16 -4.49 -23.77 -0.43
CA PRO A 16 -3.37 -23.62 -1.36
C PRO A 16 -3.74 -24.10 -2.77
N PRO A 17 -3.38 -23.35 -3.80
CA PRO A 17 -3.71 -23.73 -5.17
C PRO A 17 -2.92 -24.99 -5.58
N PRO A 18 -3.53 -25.90 -6.33
CA PRO A 18 -2.82 -27.09 -6.79
C PRO A 18 -1.62 -26.72 -7.66
N GLN A 19 -0.61 -27.60 -7.68
CA GLN A 19 0.54 -27.42 -8.55
C GLN A 19 0.12 -27.28 -10.02
N GLY A 20 0.60 -26.23 -10.69
CA GLY A 20 0.22 -25.95 -12.07
C GLY A 20 -1.07 -25.14 -12.25
N ALA A 21 -1.73 -24.70 -11.17
CA ALA A 21 -2.88 -23.79 -11.25
C ALA A 21 -2.54 -22.47 -11.95
N VAL A 22 -1.28 -22.04 -11.86
CA VAL A 22 -0.75 -20.86 -12.52
C VAL A 22 0.33 -21.24 -13.52
N ARG A 23 0.22 -20.72 -14.74
CA ARG A 23 1.28 -20.79 -15.73
C ARG A 23 2.11 -19.51 -15.68
N PHE A 24 3.34 -19.60 -15.18
CA PHE A 24 4.31 -18.52 -15.29
C PHE A 24 5.03 -18.58 -16.64
N CYS A 25 5.11 -17.46 -17.34
CA CYS A 25 5.79 -17.33 -18.62
C CYS A 25 6.74 -16.13 -18.62
N SER A 26 7.52 -15.99 -19.68
CA SER A 26 8.61 -15.05 -19.86
C SER A 26 9.79 -15.28 -18.90
N ALA A 27 10.97 -14.90 -19.37
CA ALA A 27 12.21 -14.94 -18.60
C ALA A 27 12.64 -13.54 -18.18
N GLY A 28 13.61 -13.48 -17.30
CA GLY A 28 14.20 -12.25 -16.78
C GLY A 28 13.83 -12.02 -15.32
N ALA A 29 14.64 -11.21 -14.68
CA ALA A 29 14.46 -10.75 -13.30
C ALA A 29 14.95 -9.33 -13.18
N LEU A 30 14.39 -8.58 -12.22
CA LEU A 30 14.98 -7.32 -11.77
C LEU A 30 16.26 -7.64 -11.00
N ASP A 31 17.29 -6.84 -11.23
CA ASP A 31 18.55 -6.95 -10.50
C ASP A 31 18.33 -6.49 -9.06
N SER A 32 18.33 -7.42 -8.13
CA SER A 32 18.05 -7.18 -6.70
C SER A 32 18.66 -8.28 -5.83
N ALA A 33 19.06 -7.91 -4.62
CA ALA A 33 19.45 -8.86 -3.58
C ALA A 33 18.26 -9.70 -3.04
N PHE A 34 17.03 -9.27 -3.34
CA PHE A 34 15.80 -9.95 -2.92
C PHE A 34 15.06 -10.52 -4.14
N ALA A 35 14.24 -11.54 -3.92
CA ALA A 35 13.43 -12.19 -4.94
C ALA A 35 12.22 -11.33 -5.38
N VAL A 36 12.45 -10.07 -5.79
CA VAL A 36 11.40 -9.10 -6.10
C VAL A 36 10.57 -9.48 -7.32
N THR A 37 11.18 -10.09 -8.33
CA THR A 37 10.47 -10.57 -9.53
C THR A 37 9.55 -11.73 -9.20
N GLU A 38 9.99 -12.66 -8.37
CA GLU A 38 9.20 -13.78 -7.89
C GLU A 38 8.04 -13.28 -7.03
N MET A 39 8.28 -12.36 -6.12
CA MET A 39 7.23 -11.75 -5.29
C MET A 39 6.20 -11.00 -6.15
N ALA A 40 6.63 -10.23 -7.14
CA ALA A 40 5.74 -9.56 -8.07
C ALA A 40 4.85 -10.56 -8.83
N ALA A 41 5.46 -11.60 -9.42
CA ALA A 41 4.74 -12.60 -10.18
C ALA A 41 3.75 -13.40 -9.31
N VAL A 42 4.16 -13.77 -8.10
CA VAL A 42 3.33 -14.53 -7.15
C VAL A 42 2.17 -13.68 -6.61
N SER A 43 2.39 -12.42 -6.30
CA SER A 43 1.33 -11.50 -5.85
C SER A 43 0.25 -11.31 -6.93
N ILE A 44 0.65 -11.11 -8.18
CA ILE A 44 -0.27 -11.03 -9.32
C ILE A 44 -0.98 -12.37 -9.55
N ALA A 45 -0.28 -13.50 -9.38
CA ALA A 45 -0.87 -14.82 -9.50
C ALA A 45 -1.93 -15.09 -8.44
N ALA A 46 -1.66 -14.74 -7.18
CA ALA A 46 -2.61 -14.90 -6.08
C ALA A 46 -3.89 -14.09 -6.32
N ALA A 47 -3.75 -12.82 -6.75
CA ALA A 47 -4.89 -12.00 -7.13
C ALA A 47 -5.67 -12.59 -8.32
N GLY A 48 -4.96 -13.08 -9.35
CA GLY A 48 -5.56 -13.74 -10.50
C GLY A 48 -6.33 -15.02 -10.13
N LEU A 49 -5.80 -15.82 -9.22
CA LEU A 49 -6.48 -17.03 -8.71
C LEU A 49 -7.74 -16.67 -7.92
N ALA A 50 -7.70 -15.63 -7.10
CA ALA A 50 -8.87 -15.16 -6.36
C ALA A 50 -9.99 -14.71 -7.31
N VAL A 51 -9.65 -13.96 -8.36
CA VAL A 51 -10.62 -13.54 -9.39
C VAL A 51 -11.13 -14.74 -10.19
N ALA A 52 -10.27 -15.70 -10.55
CA ALA A 52 -10.67 -16.93 -11.24
C ALA A 52 -11.65 -17.77 -10.41
N ALA A 53 -11.39 -17.90 -9.10
CA ALA A 53 -12.27 -18.59 -8.17
C ALA A 53 -13.65 -17.89 -8.05
N LEU A 54 -13.66 -16.55 -8.01
CA LEU A 54 -14.89 -15.77 -8.01
C LEU A 54 -15.73 -16.06 -9.28
N VAL A 55 -15.10 -16.02 -10.46
CA VAL A 55 -15.77 -16.29 -11.75
C VAL A 55 -16.30 -17.72 -11.79
N GLU A 56 -15.52 -18.70 -11.35
CA GLU A 56 -15.95 -20.10 -11.30
C GLU A 56 -17.14 -20.29 -10.37
N GLN A 57 -17.09 -19.71 -9.18
CA GLN A 57 -18.17 -19.78 -8.21
C GLN A 57 -19.47 -19.13 -8.70
N GLN A 58 -19.36 -17.99 -9.39
CA GLN A 58 -20.52 -17.17 -9.75
C GLN A 58 -21.07 -17.48 -11.16
N ALA A 59 -20.20 -17.82 -12.10
CA ALA A 59 -20.58 -18.08 -13.50
C ALA A 59 -20.39 -19.54 -13.95
N GLY A 60 -19.85 -20.40 -13.08
CA GLY A 60 -19.55 -21.80 -13.41
C GLY A 60 -18.45 -21.98 -14.46
N GLN A 61 -17.72 -20.91 -14.76
CA GLN A 61 -16.67 -20.92 -15.78
C GLN A 61 -15.28 -21.03 -15.16
N CYS A 62 -14.59 -22.12 -15.41
CA CYS A 62 -13.22 -22.30 -14.98
C CYS A 62 -12.27 -21.40 -15.80
N CYS A 63 -11.51 -20.57 -15.13
CA CYS A 63 -10.52 -19.67 -15.72
C CYS A 63 -9.09 -20.18 -15.45
N ARG A 64 -8.24 -20.09 -16.48
CA ARG A 64 -6.81 -20.38 -16.34
C ARG A 64 -6.05 -19.10 -16.03
N VAL A 65 -5.17 -19.14 -15.02
CA VAL A 65 -4.32 -18.01 -14.65
C VAL A 65 -2.96 -18.16 -15.34
N GLN A 66 -2.59 -17.17 -16.12
CA GLN A 66 -1.26 -17.07 -16.72
C GLN A 66 -0.65 -15.73 -16.32
N VAL A 67 0.58 -15.77 -15.82
CA VAL A 67 1.32 -14.59 -15.34
C VAL A 67 2.61 -14.45 -16.13
N ASP A 68 2.76 -13.30 -16.78
CA ASP A 68 4.03 -12.91 -17.38
C ASP A 68 4.93 -12.27 -16.30
N ARG A 69 6.03 -12.93 -15.97
CA ARG A 69 6.98 -12.50 -14.92
C ARG A 69 7.58 -11.12 -15.22
N ARG A 70 7.86 -10.83 -16.49
CA ARG A 70 8.45 -9.56 -16.90
C ARG A 70 7.44 -8.42 -16.76
N LEU A 71 6.20 -8.62 -17.18
CA LEU A 71 5.14 -7.61 -17.01
C LEU A 71 4.81 -7.39 -15.54
N SER A 72 4.80 -8.45 -14.72
CA SER A 72 4.64 -8.33 -13.27
C SER A 72 5.75 -7.48 -12.64
N ALA A 73 7.00 -7.68 -13.04
CA ALA A 73 8.13 -6.87 -12.57
C ALA A 73 7.98 -5.39 -12.99
N PHE A 74 7.52 -5.10 -14.21
CA PHE A 74 7.22 -3.73 -14.63
C PHE A 74 6.08 -3.09 -13.87
N TRP A 75 5.07 -3.87 -13.47
CA TRP A 75 4.00 -3.37 -12.61
C TRP A 75 4.53 -2.84 -11.27
N PHE A 76 5.50 -3.53 -10.68
CA PHE A 76 6.15 -3.10 -9.43
C PHE A 76 7.13 -1.94 -9.62
N ALA A 77 7.73 -1.80 -10.80
CA ALA A 77 8.69 -0.74 -11.11
C ALA A 77 8.06 0.52 -11.76
N GLY A 78 6.75 0.51 -11.96
CA GLY A 78 5.99 1.53 -12.70
C GLY A 78 5.73 1.15 -14.14
N SER A 79 4.47 1.20 -14.54
CA SER A 79 4.00 0.71 -15.84
C SER A 79 3.87 1.79 -16.90
N LEU A 80 3.84 3.07 -16.51
CA LEU A 80 3.66 4.18 -17.45
C LEU A 80 4.93 4.49 -18.25
N ARG A 81 4.72 4.73 -19.53
CA ARG A 81 5.74 5.25 -20.46
C ARG A 81 5.08 6.38 -21.27
N PRO A 82 5.05 7.61 -20.74
CA PRO A 82 4.33 8.72 -21.35
C PRO A 82 4.99 9.16 -22.67
N THR A 83 4.15 9.60 -23.61
CA THR A 83 4.57 10.22 -24.87
C THR A 83 4.15 11.69 -24.86
N GLY A 84 5.08 12.60 -25.16
CA GLY A 84 4.81 14.04 -25.23
C GLY A 84 4.83 14.78 -23.88
N TRP A 85 5.05 14.09 -22.77
CA TRP A 85 5.22 14.67 -21.44
C TRP A 85 6.17 13.82 -20.59
N LYS A 86 6.60 14.33 -19.43
CA LYS A 86 7.49 13.62 -18.49
C LYS A 86 6.78 13.42 -17.15
N VAL A 87 6.94 12.24 -16.55
CA VAL A 87 6.54 12.03 -15.16
C VAL A 87 7.41 12.91 -14.26
N PRO A 88 6.81 13.70 -13.37
CA PRO A 88 7.59 14.45 -12.38
C PRO A 88 8.49 13.55 -11.53
N PRO A 89 9.59 14.06 -10.95
CA PRO A 89 10.44 13.28 -10.06
C PRO A 89 9.64 12.64 -8.92
N LEU A 90 9.96 11.37 -8.64
CA LEU A 90 9.34 10.62 -7.54
C LEU A 90 9.84 11.05 -6.16
N TRP A 91 11.07 11.58 -6.11
CA TRP A 91 11.78 11.87 -4.88
C TRP A 91 12.07 13.35 -4.74
N ASP A 92 11.85 13.85 -3.53
CA ASP A 92 12.33 15.16 -3.12
C ASP A 92 13.86 15.22 -3.26
N PRO A 93 14.46 16.39 -3.63
CA PRO A 93 15.89 16.49 -3.87
C PRO A 93 16.80 16.03 -2.73
N VAL A 94 16.31 16.08 -1.49
CA VAL A 94 17.07 15.62 -0.32
C VAL A 94 16.56 14.31 0.28
N ALA A 95 15.56 13.69 -0.33
CA ALA A 95 15.19 12.33 0.07
C ALA A 95 16.29 11.34 -0.33
N GLY A 96 16.71 10.47 0.57
CA GLY A 96 17.74 9.49 0.23
C GLY A 96 18.44 8.88 1.43
N ASP A 97 19.45 8.09 1.09
CA ASP A 97 20.31 7.41 2.04
C ASP A 97 21.55 8.24 2.30
N TYR A 98 21.90 8.42 3.57
CA TYR A 98 22.99 9.26 4.01
C TYR A 98 23.88 8.52 5.00
N GLN A 99 25.18 8.72 4.86
CA GLN A 99 26.15 8.26 5.84
C GLN A 99 26.07 9.16 7.07
N THR A 100 26.00 8.53 8.25
CA THR A 100 26.10 9.17 9.56
C THR A 100 27.50 8.91 10.14
N ARG A 101 27.76 9.41 11.34
CA ARG A 101 29.03 9.18 12.06
C ARG A 101 29.32 7.70 12.32
N ASP A 102 28.26 6.87 12.48
CA ASP A 102 28.34 5.49 12.96
C ASP A 102 27.59 4.47 12.10
N GLY A 103 27.01 4.89 10.98
CA GLY A 103 26.24 4.01 10.11
C GLY A 103 25.55 4.75 8.96
N TRP A 104 24.32 4.40 8.67
CA TRP A 104 23.51 4.97 7.60
C TRP A 104 22.09 5.24 8.07
N ILE A 105 21.47 6.27 7.49
CA ILE A 105 20.07 6.63 7.72
C ILE A 105 19.36 6.93 6.40
N ARG A 106 18.10 6.51 6.29
CA ARG A 106 17.20 6.94 5.22
C ARG A 106 16.40 8.14 5.68
N LEU A 107 16.47 9.26 4.94
CA LEU A 107 15.57 10.40 5.10
C LEU A 107 14.45 10.31 4.07
N HIS A 108 13.20 10.41 4.53
CA HIS A 108 12.02 10.40 3.64
C HIS A 108 11.32 11.76 3.70
N THR A 109 11.70 12.65 2.78
CA THR A 109 11.30 14.07 2.75
C THR A 109 10.29 14.41 1.66
N ASN A 110 9.69 13.41 0.99
CA ASN A 110 8.76 13.64 -0.10
C ASN A 110 7.50 14.43 0.28
N ALA A 111 7.04 14.29 1.53
CA ALA A 111 5.96 15.12 2.04
C ALA A 111 6.54 16.48 2.52
N PRO A 112 5.94 17.63 2.16
CA PRO A 112 6.46 18.95 2.53
C PRO A 112 6.69 19.13 4.03
N HIS A 113 5.81 18.58 4.87
CA HIS A 113 5.98 18.64 6.33
C HIS A 113 7.13 17.77 6.84
N HIS A 114 7.40 16.61 6.22
CA HIS A 114 8.58 15.79 6.55
C HIS A 114 9.87 16.49 6.15
N ARG A 115 9.87 17.20 5.00
CA ARG A 115 10.99 18.03 4.56
C ARG A 115 11.27 19.14 5.57
N ALA A 116 10.24 19.87 5.97
CA ALA A 116 10.36 20.96 6.92
C ALA A 116 10.91 20.49 8.29
N VAL A 117 10.46 19.31 8.77
CA VAL A 117 10.99 18.72 10.01
C VAL A 117 12.45 18.32 9.85
N ALA A 118 12.82 17.66 8.77
CA ALA A 118 14.21 17.28 8.52
C ALA A 118 15.14 18.50 8.51
N GLU A 119 14.74 19.59 7.84
CA GLU A 119 15.51 20.84 7.83
C GLU A 119 15.54 21.57 9.17
N ALA A 120 14.50 21.48 9.97
CA ALA A 120 14.48 22.05 11.31
C ALA A 120 15.45 21.32 12.26
N VAL A 121 15.55 20.00 12.14
CA VAL A 121 16.41 19.17 12.99
C VAL A 121 17.87 19.19 12.52
N ILE A 122 18.10 19.05 11.23
CA ILE A 122 19.45 18.84 10.67
C ILE A 122 20.07 20.16 10.24
N GLY A 123 19.24 21.09 9.77
CA GLY A 123 19.64 22.34 9.11
C GLY A 123 19.15 22.40 7.67
N PRO A 124 18.98 23.60 7.12
CA PRO A 124 18.51 23.80 5.76
C PRO A 124 19.54 23.28 4.75
N ALA A 125 19.05 22.59 3.71
CA ALA A 125 19.90 22.04 2.67
C ALA A 125 19.26 22.25 1.29
N ALA A 126 19.99 22.88 0.39
CA ALA A 126 19.53 23.11 -0.97
C ALA A 126 19.51 21.84 -1.82
N ASP A 127 20.41 20.91 -1.54
CA ASP A 127 20.63 19.69 -2.29
C ASP A 127 21.10 18.55 -1.39
N ARG A 128 21.25 17.37 -2.00
CA ARG A 128 21.68 16.14 -1.34
C ARG A 128 23.09 16.25 -0.72
N GLU A 129 24.01 16.95 -1.36
CA GLU A 129 25.38 17.10 -0.86
C GLU A 129 25.42 17.97 0.39
N ALA A 130 24.66 19.06 0.42
CA ALA A 130 24.51 19.90 1.59
C ALA A 130 23.90 19.12 2.76
N MET A 131 22.83 18.36 2.51
CA MET A 131 22.21 17.50 3.52
C MET A 131 23.19 16.45 4.05
N ALA A 132 23.97 15.80 3.18
CA ALA A 132 24.96 14.80 3.57
C ALA A 132 26.01 15.33 4.55
N ARG A 133 26.51 16.57 4.31
CA ARG A 133 27.48 17.22 5.21
C ARG A 133 26.92 17.44 6.62
N HIS A 134 25.64 17.77 6.71
CA HIS A 134 24.99 17.97 8.01
C HIS A 134 24.72 16.63 8.72
N VAL A 135 24.21 15.64 8.00
CA VAL A 135 23.89 14.31 8.54
C VAL A 135 25.11 13.57 9.09
N LEU A 136 26.28 13.77 8.46
CA LEU A 136 27.54 13.11 8.87
C LEU A 136 27.94 13.41 10.34
N ASN A 137 27.43 14.49 10.91
CA ASN A 137 27.73 14.86 12.31
C ASN A 137 26.84 14.13 13.33
N TRP A 138 25.79 13.46 12.90
CA TRP A 138 24.84 12.75 13.74
C TRP A 138 25.18 11.26 13.87
N SER A 139 24.80 10.65 15.00
CA SER A 139 24.64 9.19 14.97
C SER A 139 23.30 8.83 14.31
N ALA A 140 23.24 7.65 13.70
CA ALA A 140 22.05 7.21 12.99
C ALA A 140 20.82 7.15 13.91
N GLN A 141 20.99 6.61 15.11
CA GLN A 141 19.91 6.46 16.08
C GLN A 141 19.45 7.82 16.66
N GLU A 142 20.38 8.69 17.03
CA GLU A 142 20.02 10.03 17.55
C GLU A 142 19.23 10.83 16.52
N LEU A 143 19.65 10.76 15.25
CA LEU A 143 18.97 11.46 14.16
C LEU A 143 17.60 10.86 13.86
N GLU A 144 17.47 9.52 13.82
CA GLU A 144 16.17 8.84 13.69
C GLU A 144 15.21 9.32 14.77
N THR A 145 15.64 9.27 16.04
CA THR A 145 14.84 9.69 17.18
C THR A 145 14.39 11.16 17.06
N ALA A 146 15.33 12.07 16.80
CA ALA A 146 15.04 13.49 16.74
C ALA A 146 14.04 13.85 15.62
N ILE A 147 14.17 13.21 14.46
CA ILE A 147 13.24 13.44 13.32
C ILE A 147 11.86 12.84 13.60
N VAL A 148 11.81 11.60 14.12
CA VAL A 148 10.53 10.92 14.39
C VAL A 148 9.75 11.61 15.50
N GLU A 149 10.40 11.99 16.60
CA GLU A 149 9.77 12.74 17.71
C GLU A 149 9.26 14.11 17.26
N SER A 150 9.91 14.73 16.28
CA SER A 150 9.47 15.98 15.66
C SER A 150 8.37 15.79 14.61
N GLY A 151 7.88 14.56 14.37
CA GLY A 151 6.83 14.26 13.40
C GLY A 151 7.30 14.11 11.96
N GLY A 152 8.61 13.97 11.74
CA GLY A 152 9.21 13.68 10.45
C GLY A 152 9.23 12.18 10.13
N CYS A 153 10.01 11.82 9.10
CA CYS A 153 10.16 10.44 8.66
C CYS A 153 11.62 10.13 8.32
N ALA A 154 12.25 9.32 9.15
CA ALA A 154 13.60 8.81 8.97
C ALA A 154 13.72 7.41 9.56
N ALA A 155 14.66 6.62 9.07
CA ALA A 155 14.95 5.31 9.61
C ALA A 155 16.45 5.02 9.54
N GLN A 156 17.03 4.63 10.66
CA GLN A 156 18.37 4.05 10.71
C GLN A 156 18.40 2.77 9.88
N MET A 157 19.42 2.60 9.06
CA MET A 157 19.64 1.34 8.35
C MET A 157 20.24 0.31 9.29
N ARG A 158 19.49 -0.74 9.53
CA ARG A 158 19.86 -1.87 10.38
C ARG A 158 20.22 -3.07 9.52
N SER A 159 21.19 -3.86 9.95
CA SER A 159 21.41 -5.19 9.41
C SER A 159 20.20 -6.09 9.71
N TRP A 160 20.09 -7.22 9.00
CA TRP A 160 19.03 -8.19 9.28
C TRP A 160 19.01 -8.67 10.73
N GLN A 161 20.20 -8.91 11.32
CA GLN A 161 20.30 -9.35 12.71
C GLN A 161 19.84 -8.25 13.68
N GLU A 162 20.30 -7.01 13.50
CA GLU A 162 19.86 -5.87 14.31
C GLU A 162 18.36 -5.64 14.21
N TRP A 163 17.76 -5.82 13.01
CA TRP A 163 16.31 -5.76 12.86
C TRP A 163 15.59 -6.88 13.61
N CYS A 164 16.07 -8.11 13.53
CA CYS A 164 15.49 -9.24 14.27
C CYS A 164 15.58 -9.03 15.80
N ASP A 165 16.62 -8.37 16.27
CA ASP A 165 16.81 -8.07 17.69
C ASP A 165 16.09 -6.79 18.15
N HIS A 166 15.65 -5.95 17.20
CA HIS A 166 14.92 -4.72 17.50
C HIS A 166 13.49 -5.05 17.99
N PRO A 167 12.95 -4.34 19.02
CA PRO A 167 11.61 -4.61 19.54
C PRO A 167 10.52 -4.62 18.47
N GLN A 168 10.53 -3.65 17.55
CA GLN A 168 9.58 -3.59 16.44
C GLN A 168 9.79 -4.76 15.47
N GLY A 169 11.04 -5.13 15.17
CA GLY A 169 11.35 -6.28 14.30
C GLY A 169 10.82 -7.58 14.89
N ARG A 170 11.01 -7.82 16.18
CA ARG A 170 10.45 -8.99 16.87
C ARG A 170 8.92 -9.01 16.81
N ALA A 171 8.28 -7.86 17.04
CA ALA A 171 6.83 -7.77 17.00
C ALA A 171 6.28 -8.07 15.60
N VAL A 172 6.83 -7.43 14.56
CA VAL A 172 6.42 -7.66 13.16
C VAL A 172 6.66 -9.10 12.73
N ASN A 173 7.80 -9.69 13.11
CA ASN A 173 8.12 -11.08 12.74
C ASN A 173 7.22 -12.12 13.46
N ALA A 174 6.55 -11.73 14.52
CA ALA A 174 5.59 -12.59 15.24
C ALA A 174 4.15 -12.48 14.71
N GLU A 175 3.86 -11.48 13.88
CA GLU A 175 2.54 -11.29 13.27
C GLU A 175 2.43 -12.05 11.94
N PRO A 176 1.23 -12.52 11.58
CA PRO A 176 0.99 -13.05 10.23
C PRO A 176 1.09 -11.92 9.20
N LEU A 177 1.42 -12.25 7.95
CA LEU A 177 1.44 -11.30 6.84
C LEU A 177 0.08 -10.62 6.64
N VAL A 178 -1.00 -11.37 6.84
CA VAL A 178 -2.39 -10.89 6.75
C VAL A 178 -3.15 -11.32 8.00
N ARG A 179 -3.69 -10.36 8.71
CA ARG A 179 -4.59 -10.61 9.84
C ARG A 179 -6.04 -10.52 9.39
N TRP A 180 -6.83 -11.53 9.71
CA TRP A 180 -8.24 -11.61 9.40
C TRP A 180 -9.11 -11.50 10.64
N GLU A 181 -10.14 -10.68 10.55
CA GLU A 181 -11.24 -10.67 11.48
C GLU A 181 -12.54 -10.81 10.69
N ARG A 182 -13.42 -11.71 11.13
CA ARG A 182 -14.71 -11.94 10.50
C ARG A 182 -15.81 -11.53 11.44
N PHE A 183 -16.71 -10.72 10.94
CA PHE A 183 -17.88 -10.27 11.67
C PHE A 183 -19.13 -10.83 10.99
N ALA A 184 -20.17 -11.14 11.80
CA ALA A 184 -21.46 -11.49 11.24
C ALA A 184 -22.05 -10.23 10.56
N ALA A 185 -22.48 -10.38 9.32
CA ALA A 185 -23.18 -9.34 8.58
C ALA A 185 -24.44 -9.90 7.95
N ASP A 186 -25.54 -9.19 8.10
CA ASP A 186 -26.76 -9.48 7.36
C ASP A 186 -26.72 -8.81 6.00
N GLY A 187 -27.14 -9.51 4.96
CA GLY A 187 -27.28 -8.95 3.63
C GLY A 187 -26.10 -9.22 2.70
N ALA A 188 -25.99 -10.46 2.22
CA ALA A 188 -25.10 -10.77 1.10
C ALA A 188 -25.46 -9.92 -0.12
N ARG A 189 -24.49 -9.16 -0.66
CA ARG A 189 -24.67 -8.46 -1.94
C ARG A 189 -24.60 -9.48 -3.07
N PHE A 190 -25.45 -9.32 -4.06
CA PHE A 190 -25.42 -10.16 -5.25
C PHE A 190 -24.27 -9.75 -6.15
N TRP A 191 -23.53 -10.75 -6.63
CA TRP A 191 -22.53 -10.51 -7.67
C TRP A 191 -23.21 -10.05 -8.98
N THR A 192 -22.76 -8.93 -9.50
CA THR A 192 -23.26 -8.33 -10.76
C THR A 192 -22.20 -8.29 -11.85
N GLY A 193 -21.05 -8.92 -11.60
CA GLY A 193 -19.95 -8.98 -12.54
C GLY A 193 -20.23 -9.89 -13.74
N THR A 194 -19.32 -9.88 -14.69
CA THR A 194 -19.27 -10.79 -15.83
C THR A 194 -17.91 -11.46 -15.89
N VAL A 195 -17.74 -12.44 -16.75
CA VAL A 195 -16.44 -13.10 -16.94
C VAL A 195 -15.37 -12.10 -17.40
N GLU A 196 -15.74 -11.13 -18.26
CA GLU A 196 -14.84 -10.10 -18.77
C GLU A 196 -14.60 -8.97 -17.76
N ARG A 197 -15.53 -8.74 -16.85
CA ARG A 197 -15.47 -7.72 -15.81
C ARG A 197 -15.93 -8.29 -14.47
N PRO A 198 -15.15 -9.14 -13.85
CA PRO A 198 -15.56 -9.91 -12.67
C PRO A 198 -15.96 -9.07 -11.46
N LEU A 199 -15.41 -7.85 -11.34
CA LEU A 199 -15.71 -6.93 -10.25
C LEU A 199 -16.65 -5.79 -10.65
N ALA A 200 -17.35 -5.90 -11.79
CA ALA A 200 -18.33 -4.88 -12.16
C ALA A 200 -19.44 -4.78 -11.10
N GLY A 201 -19.76 -3.55 -10.71
CA GLY A 201 -20.74 -3.25 -9.65
C GLY A 201 -20.17 -3.25 -8.23
N VAL A 202 -18.95 -3.72 -8.02
CA VAL A 202 -18.25 -3.61 -6.72
C VAL A 202 -17.79 -2.17 -6.52
N LYS A 203 -18.22 -1.54 -5.43
CA LYS A 203 -17.88 -0.16 -5.06
C LYS A 203 -16.74 -0.14 -4.06
N VAL A 204 -15.64 0.48 -4.44
CA VAL A 204 -14.42 0.57 -3.63
C VAL A 204 -14.15 2.01 -3.25
N LEU A 205 -14.03 2.29 -1.95
CA LEU A 205 -13.48 3.54 -1.45
C LEU A 205 -11.98 3.35 -1.22
N ASP A 206 -11.18 4.19 -1.86
CA ASP A 206 -9.73 4.17 -1.79
C ASP A 206 -9.23 5.41 -1.04
N LEU A 207 -8.82 5.23 0.22
CA LEU A 207 -8.20 6.26 1.05
C LEU A 207 -6.67 6.10 1.13
N THR A 208 -6.11 5.33 0.21
CA THR A 208 -4.66 5.04 0.20
C THR A 208 -3.87 6.09 -0.55
N ARG A 209 -2.56 6.13 -0.30
CA ARG A 209 -1.62 7.10 -0.88
C ARG A 209 -0.32 6.43 -1.29
N ILE A 210 0.45 7.17 -2.07
CA ILE A 210 1.75 6.79 -2.59
C ILE A 210 1.63 5.63 -3.58
N LEU A 211 1.83 4.38 -3.16
CA LEU A 211 2.03 3.30 -4.12
C LEU A 211 1.24 2.02 -3.81
N ALA A 212 1.52 1.34 -2.70
CA ALA A 212 1.06 -0.04 -2.48
C ALA A 212 -0.48 -0.18 -2.48
N GLY A 213 -1.19 0.59 -1.63
CA GLY A 213 -2.65 0.60 -1.61
C GLY A 213 -3.26 1.10 -2.93
N PRO A 214 -2.78 2.24 -3.49
CA PRO A 214 -3.27 2.71 -4.78
C PRO A 214 -3.09 1.73 -5.94
N ILE A 215 -2.02 0.95 -5.97
CA ILE A 215 -1.81 -0.10 -6.98
C ILE A 215 -2.79 -1.27 -6.75
N ALA A 216 -3.05 -1.66 -5.51
CA ALA A 216 -4.04 -2.70 -5.21
C ALA A 216 -5.44 -2.29 -5.67
N THR A 217 -5.87 -1.07 -5.37
CA THR A 217 -7.19 -0.57 -5.80
C THR A 217 -7.26 -0.32 -7.32
N ARG A 218 -6.13 0.04 -7.96
CA ARG A 218 -6.03 0.07 -9.42
C ARG A 218 -6.23 -1.32 -10.04
N LEU A 219 -5.69 -2.39 -9.42
CA LEU A 219 -5.93 -3.75 -9.86
C LEU A 219 -7.43 -4.09 -9.82
N LEU A 220 -8.13 -3.74 -8.73
CA LEU A 220 -9.58 -3.92 -8.62
C LEU A 220 -10.32 -3.17 -9.74
N ALA A 221 -9.93 -1.92 -10.03
CA ALA A 221 -10.49 -1.15 -11.15
C ALA A 221 -10.25 -1.85 -12.50
N GLY A 222 -9.07 -2.45 -12.70
CA GLY A 222 -8.73 -3.23 -13.90
C GLY A 222 -9.64 -4.42 -14.11
N PHE A 223 -10.15 -5.04 -13.06
CA PHE A 223 -11.15 -6.11 -13.09
C PHE A 223 -12.60 -5.61 -13.11
N GLY A 224 -12.82 -4.30 -13.17
CA GLY A 224 -14.14 -3.71 -13.39
C GLY A 224 -14.79 -3.06 -12.19
N ALA A 225 -14.15 -3.03 -11.01
CA ALA A 225 -14.68 -2.35 -9.84
C ALA A 225 -14.82 -0.84 -10.06
N ASP A 226 -15.86 -0.24 -9.45
CA ASP A 226 -16.04 1.21 -9.38
C ASP A 226 -15.24 1.78 -8.21
N VAL A 227 -14.05 2.26 -8.50
CA VAL A 227 -13.12 2.75 -7.49
C VAL A 227 -13.18 4.26 -7.39
N LEU A 228 -13.52 4.76 -6.21
CA LEU A 228 -13.46 6.19 -5.86
C LEU A 228 -12.30 6.44 -4.90
N ARG A 229 -11.25 7.09 -5.40
CA ARG A 229 -10.15 7.59 -4.58
C ARG A 229 -10.55 8.91 -3.93
N ILE A 230 -10.33 9.02 -2.61
CA ILE A 230 -10.60 10.22 -1.84
C ILE A 230 -9.30 10.69 -1.17
N ASP A 231 -8.85 11.87 -1.56
CA ASP A 231 -7.70 12.54 -0.95
C ASP A 231 -8.15 13.75 -0.10
N PRO A 232 -7.39 14.18 0.91
CA PRO A 232 -7.66 15.44 1.60
C PRO A 232 -7.32 16.62 0.68
N PRO A 233 -7.92 17.78 0.91
CA PRO A 233 -7.53 19.02 0.23
C PRO A 233 -6.04 19.30 0.38
N GLY A 234 -5.38 19.73 -0.68
CA GLY A 234 -3.96 20.07 -0.68
C GLY A 234 -2.98 18.89 -0.71
N TRP A 235 -3.47 17.63 -0.75
CA TRP A 235 -2.58 16.49 -0.96
C TRP A 235 -2.23 16.34 -2.44
N GLU A 236 -0.95 16.28 -2.75
CA GLU A 236 -0.43 16.12 -4.11
C GLU A 236 0.64 15.03 -4.16
N GLU A 237 0.57 14.21 -5.21
CA GLU A 237 1.51 13.11 -5.49
C GLU A 237 1.93 13.12 -6.97
N PRO A 238 2.52 14.22 -7.48
CA PRO A 238 2.70 14.41 -8.93
C PRO A 238 3.53 13.31 -9.58
N GLY A 239 4.47 12.71 -8.86
CA GLY A 239 5.33 11.64 -9.38
C GLY A 239 4.64 10.29 -9.57
N VAL A 240 3.51 10.05 -8.91
CA VAL A 240 2.81 8.75 -8.95
C VAL A 240 1.36 8.85 -9.42
N VAL A 241 0.73 10.02 -9.34
CA VAL A 241 -0.72 10.18 -9.56
C VAL A 241 -1.19 9.58 -10.89
N ALA A 242 -0.44 9.80 -11.97
CA ALA A 242 -0.78 9.28 -13.29
C ALA A 242 -0.77 7.74 -13.34
N GLU A 243 0.14 7.10 -12.61
CA GLU A 243 0.25 5.65 -12.49
C GLU A 243 -0.91 5.08 -11.67
N VAL A 244 -1.15 5.65 -10.49
CA VAL A 244 -2.00 5.03 -9.46
C VAL A 244 -3.48 5.36 -9.58
N THR A 245 -3.87 6.31 -10.46
CA THR A 245 -5.28 6.70 -10.65
C THR A 245 -5.94 6.10 -11.89
N LEU A 246 -5.21 5.30 -12.68
CA LEU A 246 -5.77 4.66 -13.85
C LEU A 246 -7.01 3.81 -13.50
N GLY A 247 -8.11 4.06 -14.21
CA GLY A 247 -9.39 3.37 -14.02
C GLY A 247 -10.19 3.79 -12.81
N LYS A 248 -9.74 4.81 -12.05
CA LYS A 248 -10.42 5.32 -10.86
C LYS A 248 -11.10 6.65 -11.12
N ARG A 249 -12.14 6.94 -10.34
CA ARG A 249 -12.62 8.31 -10.11
C ARG A 249 -11.88 8.87 -8.90
N CYS A 250 -11.61 10.18 -8.91
CA CYS A 250 -10.88 10.84 -7.84
C CYS A 250 -11.67 12.04 -7.33
N ALA A 251 -11.72 12.21 -6.01
CA ALA A 251 -12.36 13.32 -5.33
C ALA A 251 -11.51 13.79 -4.14
N ARG A 252 -11.87 14.93 -3.57
CA ARG A 252 -11.25 15.45 -2.35
C ARG A 252 -12.30 15.72 -1.31
N LEU A 253 -12.07 15.25 -0.08
CA LEU A 253 -12.91 15.52 1.07
C LEU A 253 -12.06 15.90 2.26
N ASN A 254 -12.51 16.93 2.98
CA ASN A 254 -11.95 17.29 4.28
C ASN A 254 -12.78 16.63 5.39
N LEU A 255 -12.36 15.50 5.89
CA LEU A 255 -13.08 14.76 6.94
C LEU A 255 -13.15 15.51 8.31
N ARG A 256 -12.65 16.74 8.39
CA ARG A 256 -12.87 17.65 9.52
C ARG A 256 -14.01 18.62 9.29
N ASP A 257 -14.50 18.72 8.05
CA ASP A 257 -15.68 19.52 7.69
C ASP A 257 -16.95 18.68 7.82
N THR A 258 -18.01 19.25 8.36
CA THR A 258 -19.27 18.51 8.62
C THR A 258 -19.99 18.08 7.37
N GLY A 259 -19.95 18.87 6.31
CA GLY A 259 -20.59 18.56 5.03
C GLY A 259 -19.88 17.42 4.33
N ASP A 260 -18.55 17.47 4.28
CA ASP A 260 -17.71 16.42 3.70
C ASP A 260 -17.79 15.11 4.50
N ARG A 261 -17.89 15.18 5.84
CA ARG A 261 -18.15 14.02 6.68
C ARG A 261 -19.45 13.33 6.33
N ALA A 262 -20.54 14.08 6.25
CA ALA A 262 -21.84 13.53 5.89
C ALA A 262 -21.84 12.90 4.49
N LEU A 263 -21.09 13.45 3.55
CA LEU A 263 -20.89 12.84 2.24
C LEU A 263 -20.08 11.55 2.34
N PHE A 264 -18.98 11.55 3.07
CA PHE A 264 -18.15 10.37 3.27
C PHE A 264 -18.91 9.22 3.94
N GLU A 265 -19.73 9.50 4.94
CA GLU A 265 -20.55 8.49 5.64
C GLU A 265 -21.57 7.84 4.69
N ARG A 266 -22.20 8.63 3.80
CA ARG A 266 -23.09 8.07 2.77
C ARG A 266 -22.33 7.19 1.77
N LEU A 267 -21.14 7.61 1.35
CA LEU A 267 -20.28 6.81 0.46
C LEU A 267 -19.84 5.51 1.14
N LEU A 268 -19.49 5.57 2.42
CA LEU A 268 -19.06 4.41 3.20
C LEU A 268 -20.23 3.42 3.42
N ALA A 269 -21.42 3.91 3.71
CA ALA A 269 -22.61 3.08 3.84
C ALA A 269 -22.98 2.33 2.56
N ASP A 270 -22.63 2.86 1.40
CA ASP A 270 -22.91 2.28 0.07
C ASP A 270 -21.72 1.50 -0.53
N ALA A 271 -20.56 1.53 0.11
CA ALA A 271 -19.36 0.84 -0.36
C ALA A 271 -19.41 -0.67 -0.08
N ASP A 272 -18.77 -1.46 -0.94
CA ASP A 272 -18.50 -2.88 -0.69
C ASP A 272 -17.15 -3.07 0.00
N ILE A 273 -16.17 -2.24 -0.39
CA ILE A 273 -14.79 -2.34 0.07
C ILE A 273 -14.30 -0.94 0.46
N LEU A 274 -13.66 -0.84 1.61
CA LEU A 274 -12.82 0.29 2.00
C LEU A 274 -11.37 -0.18 2.04
N VAL A 275 -10.48 0.57 1.40
CA VAL A 275 -9.02 0.35 1.51
C VAL A 275 -8.38 1.62 2.04
N HIS A 276 -7.64 1.50 3.14
CA HIS A 276 -6.94 2.63 3.72
C HIS A 276 -5.52 2.26 4.15
N GLY A 277 -4.63 3.25 4.19
CA GLY A 277 -3.22 3.09 4.56
C GLY A 277 -2.77 4.20 5.51
N TYR A 278 -3.66 4.66 6.38
CA TYR A 278 -3.33 5.66 7.40
C TYR A 278 -2.58 5.02 8.57
N ARG A 279 -1.88 5.86 9.34
CA ARG A 279 -1.35 5.44 10.66
C ARG A 279 -2.50 4.91 11.52
N ALA A 280 -2.21 3.97 12.42
CA ALA A 280 -3.19 3.15 13.14
C ALA A 280 -4.38 3.92 13.73
N ASP A 281 -4.13 5.08 14.33
CA ASP A 281 -5.12 5.87 15.04
C ASP A 281 -5.70 7.05 14.24
N ALA A 282 -5.25 7.26 13.00
CA ALA A 282 -5.60 8.46 12.26
C ALA A 282 -7.08 8.52 11.87
N LEU A 283 -7.68 7.40 11.45
CA LEU A 283 -9.13 7.34 11.19
C LEU A 283 -9.94 7.39 12.49
N GLU A 284 -9.48 6.76 13.56
CA GLU A 284 -10.10 6.81 14.86
C GLU A 284 -10.17 8.24 15.40
N ARG A 285 -9.09 9.02 15.31
CA ARG A 285 -9.07 10.46 15.69
C ARG A 285 -10.03 11.30 14.85
N LEU A 286 -10.38 10.86 13.65
CA LEU A 286 -11.41 11.49 12.82
C LEU A 286 -12.83 11.00 13.16
N GLY A 287 -12.99 10.07 14.10
CA GLY A 287 -14.26 9.46 14.47
C GLY A 287 -14.69 8.32 13.57
N TYR A 288 -13.75 7.72 12.83
CA TYR A 288 -13.98 6.56 11.96
C TYR A 288 -13.10 5.37 12.36
N GLY A 289 -13.10 5.04 13.65
CA GLY A 289 -12.52 3.79 14.13
C GLY A 289 -13.27 2.56 13.60
N ASP A 290 -12.75 1.36 13.86
CA ASP A 290 -13.30 0.12 13.32
C ASP A 290 -14.78 -0.09 13.68
N GLU A 291 -15.17 0.21 14.92
CA GLU A 291 -16.56 0.09 15.39
C GLU A 291 -17.49 1.05 14.65
N GLN A 292 -17.07 2.30 14.46
CA GLN A 292 -17.85 3.31 13.77
C GLN A 292 -18.05 2.96 12.30
N ARG A 293 -17.01 2.45 11.62
CA ARG A 293 -17.12 2.01 10.23
C ARG A 293 -18.06 0.82 10.08
N ARG A 294 -17.97 -0.16 11.00
CA ARG A 294 -18.91 -1.29 11.06
C ARG A 294 -20.34 -0.87 11.38
N ALA A 295 -20.52 0.11 12.25
CA ALA A 295 -21.86 0.64 12.54
C ALA A 295 -22.50 1.32 11.32
N LEU A 296 -21.69 2.00 10.49
CA LEU A 296 -22.16 2.62 9.23
C LEU A 296 -22.44 1.58 8.15
N ASN A 297 -21.62 0.53 8.08
CA ASN A 297 -21.77 -0.51 7.07
C ASN A 297 -21.30 -1.87 7.60
N PRO A 298 -22.21 -2.68 8.17
CA PRO A 298 -21.88 -4.00 8.72
C PRO A 298 -21.35 -5.02 7.68
N ALA A 299 -21.66 -4.82 6.40
CA ALA A 299 -21.23 -5.70 5.31
C ALA A 299 -19.92 -5.26 4.63
N LEU A 300 -19.28 -4.20 5.13
CA LEU A 300 -18.06 -3.65 4.56
C LEU A 300 -16.88 -4.61 4.66
N VAL A 301 -16.19 -4.83 3.54
CA VAL A 301 -14.86 -5.41 3.55
C VAL A 301 -13.85 -4.29 3.82
N ASP A 302 -13.34 -4.23 5.04
CA ASP A 302 -12.46 -3.17 5.50
C ASP A 302 -11.00 -3.65 5.47
N ILE A 303 -10.16 -3.00 4.67
CA ILE A 303 -8.78 -3.39 4.43
C ILE A 303 -7.84 -2.28 4.88
N SER A 304 -7.04 -2.58 5.89
CA SER A 304 -5.99 -1.71 6.39
C SER A 304 -4.63 -2.20 5.90
N LEU A 305 -3.86 -1.30 5.29
CA LEU A 305 -2.47 -1.53 4.89
C LEU A 305 -1.54 -0.70 5.77
N ASN A 306 -0.59 -1.34 6.41
CA ASN A 306 0.46 -0.67 7.16
C ASN A 306 1.83 -1.30 6.87
N ALA A 307 2.92 -0.62 7.23
CA ALA A 307 4.27 -1.07 6.92
C ALA A 307 4.88 -1.99 7.99
N TYR A 308 4.39 -1.91 9.23
CA TYR A 308 5.05 -2.51 10.38
C TYR A 308 4.10 -3.22 11.35
N GLY A 309 2.93 -3.66 10.91
CA GLY A 309 1.92 -4.28 11.77
C GLY A 309 1.22 -3.26 12.69
N LEU A 310 0.37 -3.74 13.57
CA LEU A 310 -0.35 -2.92 14.55
C LEU A 310 0.32 -2.93 15.93
N SER A 311 1.21 -3.89 16.17
CA SER A 311 1.98 -3.99 17.41
C SER A 311 3.15 -3.00 17.40
N LEU A 312 3.31 -2.22 18.43
CA LEU A 312 4.41 -1.28 18.62
C LEU A 312 4.56 -0.19 17.52
N ILE A 313 3.48 0.18 16.87
CA ILE A 313 3.48 1.15 15.75
C ILE A 313 3.95 2.57 16.18
N HIS A 314 4.12 2.80 17.45
CA HIS A 314 4.52 4.08 18.03
C HIS A 314 5.93 4.08 18.62
N ILE A 315 6.75 3.08 18.31
CA ILE A 315 8.15 3.03 18.72
C ILE A 315 9.02 3.65 17.64
#